data_325d2172cb985198f10be6907347a0be
#
_entry.id   325d2172cb985198f10be6907347a0be
#
_cell.length_a   1.000
_cell.length_b   1.000
_cell.length_c   1.000
_cell.angle_alpha   90.00
_cell.angle_beta   90.00
_cell.angle_gamma   90.00
#
_symmetry.space_group_name_H-M   'P 1'
#
loop_
_entity.id
_entity.type
_entity.pdbx_description
1 polymer ?
#
loop_
_entity_poly.entity_id
_entity_poly.type
_entity_poly.pdbx_seq_one_letter_code
_entity_poly.pdbx_strand_id
1 'polypeptide(L)'
;MHGLILAGGEGSRLAAGGIAVPKPLVEVAGRPQIVGLLETFTTLGCSSLTCAVRADFPAVRRLLDGRRFGPPLTVVTCRTPSSLHTLAEGLQGIAAGPVFCSMVDTVMRPEDWEAVYGAAGRYLEEGAELVLAVTPYVDDESPVYVSRHGRDVRAVSDEPLTPVCVTGGVYGLSAAARGAAVDAVARGVHKMRAFLKALVAEGRRVAAVEVPRIIDIDRPSDLQTANAWLAARER
;
A
#
# COMPACT_ATOMS: atom_id res chain seq x y z
N MET A 1 -2.84 -0.17 -15.10
CA MET A 1 -2.41 0.90 -14.15
C MET A 1 -0.90 0.84 -13.97
N HIS A 2 -0.27 1.94 -13.55
CA HIS A 2 1.10 1.95 -13.06
C HIS A 2 1.15 1.40 -11.63
N GLY A 3 2.14 0.55 -11.33
CA GLY A 3 2.34 0.00 -9.97
C GLY A 3 3.32 0.84 -9.15
N LEU A 4 2.96 1.19 -7.90
CA LEU A 4 3.80 1.93 -6.97
C LEU A 4 3.91 1.20 -5.63
N ILE A 5 5.13 0.93 -5.18
CA ILE A 5 5.40 0.33 -3.87
C ILE A 5 6.08 1.35 -2.97
N LEU A 6 5.48 1.60 -1.79
CA LEU A 6 5.99 2.54 -0.79
C LEU A 6 6.85 1.78 0.23
N ALA A 7 8.17 1.91 0.11
CA ALA A 7 9.16 1.24 0.95
C ALA A 7 10.06 2.24 1.71
N GLY A 8 9.53 3.43 2.05
CA GLY A 8 10.25 4.50 2.74
C GLY A 8 10.25 4.40 4.28
N GLY A 9 9.52 3.44 4.86
CA GLY A 9 9.41 3.26 6.30
C GLY A 9 10.69 2.76 6.97
N GLU A 10 10.87 3.09 8.26
CA GLU A 10 12.07 2.72 9.04
C GLU A 10 12.07 1.27 9.51
N GLY A 11 10.90 0.66 9.72
CA GLY A 11 10.79 -0.69 10.26
C GLY A 11 11.27 -0.83 11.71
N SER A 12 11.20 0.26 12.50
CA SER A 12 11.75 0.32 13.86
C SER A 12 11.16 -0.73 14.82
N ARG A 13 9.87 -1.07 14.68
CA ARG A 13 9.21 -2.09 15.51
C ARG A 13 9.73 -3.50 15.21
N LEU A 14 9.94 -3.85 13.95
CA LEU A 14 10.57 -5.13 13.55
C LEU A 14 11.99 -5.22 14.09
N ALA A 15 12.78 -4.14 13.99
CA ALA A 15 14.12 -4.07 14.51
C ALA A 15 14.14 -4.22 16.05
N ALA A 16 13.23 -3.56 16.75
CA ALA A 16 13.06 -3.70 18.20
C ALA A 16 12.66 -5.14 18.61
N GLY A 17 11.93 -5.84 17.74
CA GLY A 17 11.56 -7.25 17.91
C GLY A 17 12.63 -8.25 17.49
N GLY A 18 13.86 -7.81 17.18
CA GLY A 18 15.00 -8.68 16.85
C GLY A 18 15.17 -8.98 15.34
N ILE A 19 14.34 -8.43 14.47
CA ILE A 19 14.50 -8.57 13.02
C ILE A 19 15.38 -7.42 12.50
N ALA A 20 16.68 -7.68 12.34
CA ALA A 20 17.68 -6.67 12.00
C ALA A 20 17.72 -6.27 10.51
N VAL A 21 16.96 -6.94 9.64
CA VAL A 21 16.92 -6.61 8.22
C VAL A 21 15.90 -5.50 7.93
N PRO A 22 16.16 -4.60 6.95
CA PRO A 22 15.18 -3.61 6.51
C PRO A 22 13.83 -4.25 6.14
N LYS A 23 12.73 -3.63 6.52
CA LYS A 23 11.35 -4.14 6.30
C LYS A 23 11.10 -4.67 4.87
N PRO A 24 11.55 -4.01 3.79
CA PRO A 24 11.39 -4.52 2.43
C PRO A 24 12.11 -5.84 2.13
N LEU A 25 13.11 -6.18 2.95
CA LEU A 25 13.92 -7.41 2.81
C LEU A 25 13.46 -8.56 3.72
N VAL A 26 12.47 -8.33 4.58
CA VAL A 26 11.89 -9.38 5.41
C VAL A 26 11.27 -10.45 4.49
N GLU A 27 11.54 -11.72 4.78
CA GLU A 27 11.06 -12.82 3.95
C GLU A 27 9.63 -13.22 4.33
N VAL A 28 8.74 -13.14 3.34
CA VAL A 28 7.37 -13.64 3.40
C VAL A 28 7.20 -14.71 2.34
N ALA A 29 6.69 -15.87 2.73
CA ALA A 29 6.59 -17.05 1.86
C ALA A 29 7.92 -17.38 1.15
N GLY A 30 9.05 -17.27 1.87
CA GLY A 30 10.39 -17.63 1.39
C GLY A 30 11.03 -16.64 0.42
N ARG A 31 10.53 -15.41 0.30
CA ARG A 31 11.13 -14.37 -0.57
C ARG A 31 11.03 -12.97 0.05
N PRO A 32 12.00 -12.06 -0.24
CA PRO A 32 11.93 -10.69 0.23
C PRO A 32 10.61 -10.02 -0.16
N GLN A 33 9.95 -9.36 0.79
CA GLN A 33 8.61 -8.79 0.63
C GLN A 33 8.51 -7.85 -0.59
N ILE A 34 9.51 -6.99 -0.80
CA ILE A 34 9.52 -6.09 -1.96
C ILE A 34 9.58 -6.85 -3.29
N VAL A 35 10.27 -7.99 -3.34
CA VAL A 35 10.34 -8.83 -4.54
C VAL A 35 9.00 -9.51 -4.79
N GLY A 36 8.39 -10.08 -3.74
CA GLY A 36 7.06 -10.69 -3.83
C GLY A 36 6.00 -9.71 -4.33
N LEU A 37 6.00 -8.47 -3.83
CA LEU A 37 5.07 -7.45 -4.30
C LEU A 37 5.31 -7.02 -5.76
N LEU A 38 6.57 -6.89 -6.18
CA LEU A 38 6.89 -6.58 -7.58
C LEU A 38 6.44 -7.69 -8.54
N GLU A 39 6.62 -8.95 -8.14
CA GLU A 39 6.11 -10.11 -8.89
C GLU A 39 4.58 -10.13 -8.93
N THR A 40 3.92 -9.86 -7.80
CA THR A 40 2.46 -9.72 -7.72
C THR A 40 1.97 -8.62 -8.67
N PHE A 41 2.55 -7.42 -8.65
CA PHE A 41 2.16 -6.30 -9.51
C PHE A 41 2.41 -6.59 -11.00
N THR A 42 3.46 -7.36 -11.30
CA THR A 42 3.72 -7.87 -12.65
C THR A 42 2.60 -8.82 -13.10
N THR A 43 2.22 -9.77 -12.26
CA THR A 43 1.15 -10.75 -12.53
C THR A 43 -0.21 -10.06 -12.68
N LEU A 44 -0.49 -9.01 -11.91
CA LEU A 44 -1.69 -8.18 -12.03
C LEU A 44 -1.75 -7.36 -13.34
N GLY A 45 -0.67 -7.30 -14.12
CA GLY A 45 -0.63 -6.58 -15.39
C GLY A 45 -0.37 -5.08 -15.24
N CYS A 46 0.36 -4.66 -14.20
CA CYS A 46 0.85 -3.28 -14.14
C CYS A 46 1.75 -2.97 -15.33
N SER A 47 1.52 -1.84 -16.01
CA SER A 47 2.24 -1.46 -17.23
C SER A 47 3.68 -1.01 -16.99
N SER A 48 3.97 -0.54 -15.78
CA SER A 48 5.28 -0.13 -15.30
C SER A 48 5.28 -0.14 -13.77
N LEU A 49 6.44 -0.18 -13.15
CA LEU A 49 6.62 -0.32 -11.71
C LEU A 49 7.50 0.80 -11.16
N THR A 50 7.16 1.31 -10.00
CA THR A 50 8.02 2.21 -9.22
C THR A 50 8.12 1.71 -7.79
N CYS A 51 9.33 1.72 -7.22
CA CYS A 51 9.57 1.52 -5.81
C CYS A 51 10.15 2.78 -5.19
N ALA A 52 9.47 3.38 -4.22
CA ALA A 52 10.00 4.46 -3.41
C ALA A 52 10.68 3.84 -2.17
N VAL A 53 12.02 3.77 -2.20
CA VAL A 53 12.83 3.08 -1.18
C VAL A 53 13.57 4.07 -0.29
N ARG A 54 13.80 3.70 0.97
CA ARG A 54 14.53 4.54 1.91
C ARG A 54 16.02 4.58 1.58
N ALA A 55 16.59 5.79 1.55
CA ALA A 55 18.00 6.04 1.24
C ALA A 55 18.96 5.36 2.23
N ASP A 56 18.53 5.20 3.50
CA ASP A 56 19.34 4.59 4.56
C ASP A 56 19.50 3.06 4.40
N PHE A 57 18.76 2.45 3.48
CA PHE A 57 18.81 1.00 3.23
C PHE A 57 19.37 0.66 1.83
N PRO A 58 20.67 0.89 1.57
CA PRO A 58 21.25 0.62 0.26
C PRO A 58 21.16 -0.85 -0.17
N ALA A 59 21.00 -1.78 0.77
CA ALA A 59 20.80 -3.20 0.47
C ALA A 59 19.51 -3.46 -0.32
N VAL A 60 18.43 -2.68 -0.08
CA VAL A 60 17.18 -2.77 -0.84
C VAL A 60 17.43 -2.37 -2.29
N ARG A 61 18.12 -1.24 -2.51
CA ARG A 61 18.49 -0.78 -3.86
C ARG A 61 19.34 -1.82 -4.59
N ARG A 62 20.40 -2.33 -3.93
CA ARG A 62 21.27 -3.38 -4.52
C ARG A 62 20.52 -4.66 -4.87
N LEU A 63 19.51 -5.05 -4.07
CA LEU A 63 18.68 -6.22 -4.38
C LEU A 63 17.87 -6.02 -5.66
N LEU A 64 17.39 -4.80 -5.93
CA LEU A 64 16.58 -4.47 -7.10
C LEU A 64 17.42 -4.19 -8.35
N ASP A 65 18.65 -3.69 -8.17
CA ASP A 65 19.57 -3.40 -9.27
C ASP A 65 19.89 -4.69 -10.06
N GLY A 66 19.65 -4.66 -11.37
CA GLY A 66 19.88 -5.79 -12.26
C GLY A 66 18.75 -6.83 -12.31
N ARG A 67 17.73 -6.75 -11.46
CA ARG A 67 16.53 -7.59 -11.56
C ARG A 67 15.59 -7.09 -12.64
N ARG A 68 14.95 -8.03 -13.34
CA ARG A 68 13.92 -7.76 -14.34
C ARG A 68 12.60 -8.37 -13.90
N PHE A 69 11.54 -7.57 -13.92
CA PHE A 69 10.19 -7.99 -13.50
C PHE A 69 9.18 -8.04 -14.66
N GLY A 70 9.63 -7.97 -15.90
CA GLY A 70 8.78 -7.85 -17.09
C GLY A 70 8.51 -6.37 -17.40
N PRO A 71 7.61 -5.68 -16.66
CA PRO A 71 7.43 -4.23 -16.82
C PRO A 71 8.70 -3.44 -16.42
N PRO A 72 8.92 -2.23 -17.01
CA PRO A 72 10.01 -1.36 -16.59
C PRO A 72 9.90 -1.02 -15.10
N LEU A 73 11.02 -1.13 -14.35
CA LEU A 73 11.11 -0.77 -12.94
C LEU A 73 11.93 0.52 -12.76
N THR A 74 11.34 1.49 -12.06
CA THR A 74 12.01 2.70 -11.57
C THR A 74 12.18 2.61 -10.06
N VAL A 75 13.39 2.85 -9.55
CA VAL A 75 13.66 2.90 -8.11
C VAL A 75 13.94 4.34 -7.71
N VAL A 76 13.02 4.93 -6.95
CA VAL A 76 13.14 6.27 -6.35
C VAL A 76 13.73 6.12 -4.96
N THR A 77 14.84 6.79 -4.69
CA THR A 77 15.48 6.79 -3.36
C THR A 77 15.09 8.07 -2.63
N CYS A 78 14.48 7.95 -1.46
CA CYS A 78 13.96 9.09 -0.70
C CYS A 78 14.27 8.99 0.80
N ARG A 79 14.19 10.14 1.48
CA ARG A 79 14.13 10.26 2.95
C ARG A 79 12.90 11.06 3.31
N THR A 80 11.84 10.37 3.69
CA THR A 80 10.54 10.98 3.92
C THR A 80 10.07 10.73 5.35
N PRO A 81 9.37 11.70 5.97
CA PRO A 81 8.92 11.59 7.35
C PRO A 81 7.67 10.70 7.51
N SER A 82 7.00 10.35 6.41
CA SER A 82 5.78 9.53 6.46
C SER A 82 5.47 8.85 5.13
N SER A 83 4.52 7.91 5.15
CA SER A 83 4.03 7.22 3.95
C SER A 83 3.37 8.16 2.92
N LEU A 84 2.72 9.26 3.36
CA LEU A 84 2.17 10.26 2.45
C LEU A 84 3.28 10.99 1.66
N HIS A 85 4.36 11.36 2.33
CA HIS A 85 5.51 11.96 1.66
C HIS A 85 6.20 10.96 0.72
N THR A 86 6.29 9.69 1.13
CA THR A 86 6.82 8.62 0.27
C THR A 86 5.94 8.43 -0.97
N LEU A 87 4.62 8.52 -0.82
CA LEU A 87 3.67 8.50 -1.93
C LEU A 87 3.94 9.67 -2.90
N ALA A 88 4.02 10.90 -2.38
CA ALA A 88 4.25 12.09 -3.20
C ALA A 88 5.57 12.01 -3.98
N GLU A 89 6.66 11.58 -3.35
CA GLU A 89 7.95 11.35 -4.01
C GLU A 89 7.88 10.25 -5.08
N GLY A 90 7.23 9.13 -4.76
CA GLY A 90 7.04 8.03 -5.71
C GLY A 90 6.20 8.40 -6.93
N LEU A 91 5.28 9.35 -6.79
CA LEU A 91 4.41 9.81 -7.87
C LEU A 91 5.10 10.75 -8.86
N GLN A 92 6.19 11.44 -8.48
CA GLN A 92 6.84 12.47 -9.32
C GLN A 92 7.36 11.93 -10.66
N GLY A 93 7.85 10.69 -10.70
CA GLY A 93 8.39 10.06 -11.91
C GLY A 93 7.38 9.27 -12.74
N ILE A 94 6.10 9.21 -12.31
CA ILE A 94 5.09 8.40 -12.95
C ILE A 94 4.35 9.22 -14.02
N ALA A 95 4.33 8.70 -15.26
CA ALA A 95 3.56 9.28 -16.37
C ALA A 95 2.06 9.42 -16.03
N ALA A 96 1.32 10.14 -16.85
CA ALA A 96 -0.13 10.29 -16.68
C ALA A 96 -0.84 8.93 -16.66
N GLY A 97 -1.93 8.85 -15.89
CA GLY A 97 -2.74 7.65 -15.76
C GLY A 97 -2.96 7.21 -14.30
N PRO A 98 -3.81 6.20 -14.10
CA PRO A 98 -4.09 5.69 -12.76
C PRO A 98 -2.92 4.89 -12.20
N VAL A 99 -2.77 4.96 -10.87
CA VAL A 99 -1.72 4.28 -10.11
C VAL A 99 -2.36 3.27 -9.15
N PHE A 100 -1.84 2.05 -9.13
CA PHE A 100 -2.10 1.06 -8.10
C PHE A 100 -0.93 1.05 -7.12
N CYS A 101 -1.20 1.40 -5.88
CA CYS A 101 -0.18 1.65 -4.87
C CYS A 101 -0.35 0.69 -3.68
N SER A 102 0.76 0.18 -3.15
CA SER A 102 0.78 -0.58 -1.89
C SER A 102 1.92 -0.11 -0.99
N MET A 103 1.65 -0.16 0.31
CA MET A 103 2.71 -0.18 1.31
C MET A 103 3.53 -1.48 1.16
N VAL A 104 4.83 -1.45 1.49
CA VAL A 104 5.71 -2.61 1.34
C VAL A 104 5.46 -3.73 2.34
N ASP A 105 4.77 -3.44 3.43
CA ASP A 105 4.46 -4.35 4.53
C ASP A 105 3.14 -5.11 4.38
N THR A 106 2.34 -4.74 3.40
CA THR A 106 1.01 -5.32 3.18
C THR A 106 1.11 -6.73 2.58
N VAL A 107 0.42 -7.66 3.21
CA VAL A 107 0.28 -9.05 2.78
C VAL A 107 -1.18 -9.38 2.54
N MET A 108 -1.49 -9.88 1.35
CA MET A 108 -2.79 -10.43 0.96
C MET A 108 -2.58 -11.73 0.17
N ARG A 109 -3.62 -12.53 0.05
CA ARG A 109 -3.62 -13.69 -0.85
C ARG A 109 -3.68 -13.25 -2.31
N PRO A 110 -3.16 -14.07 -3.26
CA PRO A 110 -3.18 -13.73 -4.69
C PRO A 110 -4.56 -13.33 -5.21
N GLU A 111 -5.62 -14.06 -4.84
CA GLU A 111 -7.00 -13.76 -5.25
C GLU A 111 -7.51 -12.43 -4.72
N ASP A 112 -7.10 -12.03 -3.51
CA ASP A 112 -7.47 -10.75 -2.92
C ASP A 112 -6.77 -9.59 -3.65
N TRP A 113 -5.48 -9.77 -4.03
CA TRP A 113 -4.76 -8.83 -4.88
C TRP A 113 -5.46 -8.63 -6.24
N GLU A 114 -5.88 -9.73 -6.89
CA GLU A 114 -6.60 -9.70 -8.17
C GLU A 114 -7.94 -8.98 -8.03
N ALA A 115 -8.71 -9.30 -6.97
CA ALA A 115 -9.99 -8.67 -6.70
C ALA A 115 -9.86 -7.17 -6.49
N VAL A 116 -8.90 -6.73 -5.66
CA VAL A 116 -8.65 -5.31 -5.39
C VAL A 116 -8.18 -4.58 -6.64
N TYR A 117 -7.21 -5.13 -7.38
CA TYR A 117 -6.69 -4.53 -8.60
C TYR A 117 -7.76 -4.36 -9.68
N GLY A 118 -8.53 -5.41 -9.95
CA GLY A 118 -9.62 -5.38 -10.93
C GLY A 118 -10.74 -4.41 -10.55
N ALA A 119 -11.13 -4.40 -9.27
CA ALA A 119 -12.14 -3.46 -8.78
C ALA A 119 -11.63 -2.01 -8.79
N ALA A 120 -10.36 -1.78 -8.42
CA ALA A 120 -9.75 -0.46 -8.47
C ALA A 120 -9.77 0.12 -9.90
N GLY A 121 -9.40 -0.69 -10.91
CA GLY A 121 -9.48 -0.28 -12.31
C GLY A 121 -10.89 0.17 -12.69
N ARG A 122 -11.90 -0.68 -12.47
CA ARG A 122 -13.30 -0.37 -12.77
C ARG A 122 -13.81 0.87 -12.05
N TYR A 123 -13.56 0.99 -10.74
CA TYR A 123 -14.08 2.13 -9.97
C TYR A 123 -13.43 3.45 -10.35
N LEU A 124 -12.14 3.45 -10.72
CA LEU A 124 -11.47 4.63 -11.25
C LEU A 124 -12.03 5.03 -12.63
N GLU A 125 -12.33 4.07 -13.52
CA GLU A 125 -12.98 4.32 -14.81
C GLU A 125 -14.40 4.88 -14.62
N GLU A 126 -15.13 4.42 -13.61
CA GLU A 126 -16.45 4.93 -13.21
C GLU A 126 -16.37 6.28 -12.47
N GLY A 127 -15.15 6.82 -12.31
CA GLY A 127 -14.86 8.15 -11.80
C GLY A 127 -14.65 8.22 -10.28
N ALA A 128 -14.37 7.12 -9.58
CA ALA A 128 -13.79 7.22 -8.25
C ALA A 128 -12.43 7.93 -8.36
N GLU A 129 -12.12 8.77 -7.40
CA GLU A 129 -10.81 9.44 -7.35
C GLU A 129 -9.79 8.58 -6.61
N LEU A 130 -10.24 7.93 -5.54
CA LEU A 130 -9.43 7.03 -4.72
C LEU A 130 -10.20 5.73 -4.47
N VAL A 131 -9.49 4.60 -4.49
CA VAL A 131 -10.02 3.29 -4.11
C VAL A 131 -9.16 2.74 -2.98
N LEU A 132 -9.79 2.30 -1.89
CA LEU A 132 -9.13 1.71 -0.73
C LEU A 132 -9.36 0.20 -0.70
N ALA A 133 -8.32 -0.61 -0.48
CA ALA A 133 -8.52 -1.96 0.02
C ALA A 133 -8.84 -1.89 1.51
N VAL A 134 -9.88 -2.59 1.93
CA VAL A 134 -10.33 -2.61 3.32
C VAL A 134 -10.62 -4.03 3.78
N THR A 135 -10.53 -4.25 5.10
CA THR A 135 -10.75 -5.56 5.71
C THR A 135 -11.46 -5.44 7.06
N PRO A 136 -12.31 -6.42 7.42
CA PRO A 136 -12.85 -6.53 8.78
C PRO A 136 -11.80 -7.09 9.77
N TYR A 137 -10.68 -7.62 9.29
CA TYR A 137 -9.60 -8.15 10.12
C TYR A 137 -8.75 -7.02 10.69
N VAL A 138 -8.74 -6.87 12.01
CA VAL A 138 -8.01 -5.81 12.72
C VAL A 138 -6.94 -6.44 13.60
N ASP A 139 -5.67 -6.20 13.26
CA ASP A 139 -4.49 -6.67 14.00
C ASP A 139 -3.42 -5.55 14.09
N ASP A 140 -3.80 -4.31 13.82
CA ASP A 140 -2.93 -3.13 13.92
C ASP A 140 -3.18 -2.41 15.26
N GLU A 141 -2.11 -1.87 15.87
CA GLU A 141 -2.18 -1.01 17.07
C GLU A 141 -2.83 0.34 16.83
N SER A 142 -2.79 0.80 15.60
CA SER A 142 -3.30 2.12 15.20
C SER A 142 -4.08 2.03 13.90
N PRO A 143 -5.15 1.24 13.86
CA PRO A 143 -5.91 1.02 12.65
C PRO A 143 -6.53 2.33 12.14
N VAL A 144 -6.76 2.39 10.84
CA VAL A 144 -7.52 3.48 10.21
C VAL A 144 -8.87 2.92 9.80
N TYR A 145 -9.90 3.26 10.57
CA TYR A 145 -11.26 2.76 10.35
C TYR A 145 -11.94 3.45 9.18
N VAL A 146 -12.75 2.68 8.45
CA VAL A 146 -13.48 3.14 7.27
C VAL A 146 -14.95 2.77 7.42
N SER A 147 -15.84 3.76 7.34
CA SER A 147 -17.28 3.55 7.17
C SER A 147 -17.64 3.67 5.70
N ARG A 148 -18.51 2.76 5.22
CA ARG A 148 -18.93 2.74 3.82
C ARG A 148 -20.40 2.34 3.67
N HIS A 149 -21.00 2.76 2.56
CA HIS A 149 -22.29 2.28 2.11
C HIS A 149 -22.12 1.68 0.71
N GLY A 150 -22.31 0.36 0.60
CA GLY A 150 -21.88 -0.36 -0.59
C GLY A 150 -20.36 -0.20 -0.79
N ARG A 151 -19.96 0.32 -1.94
CA ARG A 151 -18.54 0.66 -2.24
C ARG A 151 -18.13 2.05 -1.79
N ASP A 152 -19.09 2.97 -1.55
CA ASP A 152 -18.78 4.38 -1.28
C ASP A 152 -18.30 4.57 0.15
N VAL A 153 -17.11 5.12 0.33
CA VAL A 153 -16.56 5.50 1.63
C VAL A 153 -17.29 6.75 2.13
N ARG A 154 -17.77 6.70 3.37
CA ARG A 154 -18.52 7.78 4.04
C ARG A 154 -17.71 8.48 5.11
N ALA A 155 -16.83 7.75 5.78
CA ALA A 155 -15.96 8.30 6.80
C ALA A 155 -14.65 7.53 6.91
N VAL A 156 -13.60 8.23 7.32
CA VAL A 156 -12.31 7.66 7.75
C VAL A 156 -12.04 8.18 9.16
N SER A 157 -11.70 7.29 10.11
CA SER A 157 -11.57 7.61 11.52
C SER A 157 -10.36 6.94 12.17
N ASP A 158 -9.83 7.53 13.24
CA ASP A 158 -8.89 6.88 14.16
C ASP A 158 -9.65 6.08 15.24
N GLU A 159 -10.94 6.35 15.41
CA GLU A 159 -11.80 5.67 16.36
C GLU A 159 -12.61 4.58 15.66
N PRO A 160 -12.93 3.47 16.35
CA PRO A 160 -13.71 2.38 15.78
C PRO A 160 -15.04 2.84 15.18
N LEU A 161 -15.37 2.30 14.01
CA LEU A 161 -16.64 2.51 13.31
C LEU A 161 -17.39 1.17 13.21
N THR A 162 -18.72 1.23 13.13
CA THR A 162 -19.57 0.03 12.99
C THR A 162 -20.26 0.01 11.63
N PRO A 163 -20.18 -1.09 10.86
CA PRO A 163 -19.40 -2.31 11.10
C PRO A 163 -17.89 -2.04 11.08
N VAL A 164 -17.12 -2.87 11.77
CA VAL A 164 -15.65 -2.73 11.81
C VAL A 164 -15.07 -3.00 10.44
N CYS A 165 -14.32 -2.03 9.92
CA CYS A 165 -13.58 -2.13 8.67
C CYS A 165 -12.39 -1.18 8.74
N VAL A 166 -11.20 -1.64 8.32
CA VAL A 166 -9.96 -0.86 8.35
C VAL A 166 -9.29 -0.88 6.98
N THR A 167 -8.55 0.18 6.62
CA THR A 167 -7.74 0.16 5.39
C THR A 167 -6.39 -0.50 5.64
N GLY A 168 -5.94 -1.31 4.69
CA GLY A 168 -4.71 -2.11 4.75
C GLY A 168 -3.61 -1.61 3.82
N GLY A 169 -3.47 -0.29 3.62
CA GLY A 169 -2.31 0.25 2.92
C GLY A 169 -2.25 0.03 1.41
N VAL A 170 -3.36 -0.35 0.76
CA VAL A 170 -3.46 -0.54 -0.70
C VAL A 170 -4.45 0.44 -1.31
N TYR A 171 -4.04 1.12 -2.38
CA TYR A 171 -4.76 2.24 -2.96
C TYR A 171 -4.79 2.20 -4.48
N GLY A 172 -5.95 2.47 -5.09
CA GLY A 172 -6.08 2.88 -6.49
C GLY A 172 -6.21 4.40 -6.56
N LEU A 173 -5.35 5.10 -7.31
CA LEU A 173 -5.34 6.55 -7.41
C LEU A 173 -5.64 7.00 -8.85
N SER A 174 -6.62 7.88 -9.03
CA SER A 174 -6.81 8.64 -10.25
C SER A 174 -5.76 9.75 -10.38
N ALA A 175 -5.72 10.42 -11.53
CA ALA A 175 -4.89 11.62 -11.71
C ALA A 175 -5.24 12.72 -10.68
N ALA A 176 -6.52 12.88 -10.34
CA ALA A 176 -6.98 13.86 -9.36
C ALA A 176 -6.47 13.53 -7.94
N ALA A 177 -6.55 12.25 -7.51
CA ALA A 177 -6.04 11.85 -6.21
C ALA A 177 -4.51 11.94 -6.12
N ARG A 178 -3.80 11.68 -7.22
CA ARG A 178 -2.34 11.88 -7.29
C ARG A 178 -1.97 13.35 -7.07
N GLY A 179 -2.63 14.27 -7.76
CA GLY A 179 -2.45 15.71 -7.55
C GLY A 179 -2.77 16.12 -6.11
N ALA A 180 -3.91 15.65 -5.58
CA ALA A 180 -4.32 15.93 -4.21
C ALA A 180 -3.29 15.44 -3.17
N ALA A 181 -2.62 14.30 -3.40
CA ALA A 181 -1.58 13.78 -2.49
C ALA A 181 -0.34 14.72 -2.47
N VAL A 182 0.11 15.17 -3.64
CA VAL A 182 1.22 16.13 -3.76
C VAL A 182 0.87 17.47 -3.11
N ASP A 183 -0.32 17.99 -3.39
CA ASP A 183 -0.82 19.25 -2.82
C ASP A 183 -1.00 19.16 -1.29
N ALA A 184 -1.44 18.00 -0.78
CA ALA A 184 -1.59 17.78 0.66
C ALA A 184 -0.21 17.90 1.37
N VAL A 185 0.83 17.29 0.82
CA VAL A 185 2.20 17.43 1.34
C VAL A 185 2.65 18.90 1.30
N ALA A 186 2.43 19.59 0.18
CA ALA A 186 2.79 21.01 0.03
C ALA A 186 2.05 21.91 1.05
N ARG A 187 0.83 21.54 1.45
CA ARG A 187 0.05 22.24 2.51
C ARG A 187 0.42 21.80 3.94
N GLY A 188 1.42 20.93 4.12
CA GLY A 188 1.88 20.49 5.44
C GLY A 188 1.08 19.33 6.04
N VAL A 189 0.33 18.57 5.25
CA VAL A 189 -0.30 17.34 5.73
C VAL A 189 0.79 16.27 5.88
N HIS A 190 0.98 15.74 7.10
CA HIS A 190 2.08 14.83 7.38
C HIS A 190 1.73 13.34 7.32
N LYS A 191 0.48 12.95 7.55
CA LYS A 191 0.11 11.54 7.70
C LYS A 191 -0.87 11.09 6.62
N MET A 192 -0.69 9.86 6.11
CA MET A 192 -1.63 9.25 5.15
C MET A 192 -3.07 9.28 5.66
N ARG A 193 -3.30 8.91 6.92
CA ARG A 193 -4.64 8.96 7.54
C ARG A 193 -5.30 10.34 7.51
N ALA A 194 -4.51 11.40 7.70
CA ALA A 194 -5.02 12.76 7.62
C ALA A 194 -5.39 13.13 6.17
N PHE A 195 -4.62 12.71 5.20
CA PHE A 195 -4.93 12.85 3.78
C PHE A 195 -6.22 12.12 3.40
N LEU A 196 -6.38 10.86 3.82
CA LEU A 196 -7.59 10.07 3.54
C LEU A 196 -8.84 10.73 4.15
N LYS A 197 -8.75 11.20 5.41
CA LYS A 197 -9.82 11.93 6.09
C LYS A 197 -10.19 13.21 5.33
N ALA A 198 -9.19 13.97 4.89
CA ALA A 198 -9.42 15.21 4.15
C ALA A 198 -10.15 14.96 2.82
N LEU A 199 -9.75 13.95 2.05
CA LEU A 199 -10.43 13.61 0.79
C LEU A 199 -11.92 13.31 0.99
N VAL A 200 -12.26 12.51 2.01
CA VAL A 200 -13.66 12.19 2.32
C VAL A 200 -14.42 13.40 2.81
N ALA A 201 -13.82 14.22 3.69
CA ALA A 201 -14.44 15.46 4.20
C ALA A 201 -14.66 16.51 3.11
N GLU A 202 -13.79 16.56 2.09
CA GLU A 202 -13.93 17.41 0.90
C GLU A 202 -14.98 16.89 -0.09
N GLY A 203 -15.66 15.78 0.21
CA GLY A 203 -16.68 15.18 -0.66
C GLY A 203 -16.12 14.50 -1.90
N ARG A 204 -14.83 14.16 -1.90
CA ARG A 204 -14.21 13.42 -3.00
C ARG A 204 -14.80 12.02 -3.12
N ARG A 205 -14.85 11.50 -4.34
CA ARG A 205 -15.39 10.17 -4.62
C ARG A 205 -14.36 9.09 -4.24
N VAL A 206 -14.49 8.59 -3.01
CA VAL A 206 -13.64 7.52 -2.47
C VAL A 206 -14.44 6.22 -2.44
N ALA A 207 -13.92 5.17 -3.06
CA ALA A 207 -14.51 3.83 -3.04
C ALA A 207 -13.68 2.86 -2.20
N ALA A 208 -14.28 1.78 -1.75
CA ALA A 208 -13.62 0.70 -1.03
C ALA A 208 -13.89 -0.66 -1.67
N VAL A 209 -12.88 -1.52 -1.60
CA VAL A 209 -12.97 -2.95 -1.95
C VAL A 209 -12.65 -3.74 -0.69
N GLU A 210 -13.61 -4.52 -0.21
CA GLU A 210 -13.40 -5.36 0.96
C GLU A 210 -12.80 -6.70 0.57
N VAL A 211 -11.78 -7.12 1.32
CA VAL A 211 -11.18 -8.45 1.29
C VAL A 211 -11.19 -9.07 2.67
N PRO A 212 -11.20 -10.41 2.79
CA PRO A 212 -11.34 -11.09 4.08
C PRO A 212 -10.23 -10.74 5.08
N ARG A 213 -9.00 -10.57 4.58
CA ARG A 213 -7.85 -10.30 5.43
C ARG A 213 -6.75 -9.52 4.70
N ILE A 214 -6.23 -8.51 5.40
CA ILE A 214 -4.99 -7.80 5.06
C ILE A 214 -4.14 -7.86 6.33
N ILE A 215 -2.86 -8.21 6.20
CA ILE A 215 -1.89 -8.23 7.31
C ILE A 215 -0.79 -7.23 6.98
N ASP A 216 -0.55 -6.29 7.87
CA ASP A 216 0.59 -5.38 7.80
C ASP A 216 1.70 -5.90 8.71
N ILE A 217 2.88 -6.19 8.14
CA ILE A 217 4.01 -6.74 8.89
C ILE A 217 4.75 -5.62 9.62
N ASP A 218 4.38 -5.38 10.87
CA ASP A 218 5.02 -4.41 11.75
C ASP A 218 5.86 -5.05 12.86
N ARG A 219 5.53 -6.29 13.24
CA ARG A 219 6.17 -7.04 14.32
C ARG A 219 6.55 -8.46 13.88
N PRO A 220 7.45 -9.15 14.62
CA PRO A 220 7.74 -10.56 14.37
C PRO A 220 6.52 -11.48 14.40
N SER A 221 5.53 -11.19 15.27
CA SER A 221 4.26 -11.93 15.34
C SER A 221 3.46 -11.87 14.05
N ASP A 222 3.42 -10.67 13.43
CA ASP A 222 2.67 -10.44 12.19
C ASP A 222 3.29 -11.26 11.05
N LEU A 223 4.64 -11.31 11.02
CA LEU A 223 5.37 -12.13 10.06
C LEU A 223 5.06 -13.63 10.21
N GLN A 224 5.00 -14.13 11.46
CA GLN A 224 4.64 -15.51 11.74
C GLN A 224 3.20 -15.80 11.30
N THR A 225 2.26 -14.89 11.62
CA THR A 225 0.85 -14.98 11.26
C THR A 225 0.69 -14.97 9.73
N ALA A 226 1.36 -14.06 9.02
CA ALA A 226 1.32 -13.95 7.57
C ALA A 226 1.82 -15.23 6.89
N ASN A 227 2.99 -15.75 7.32
CA ASN A 227 3.55 -16.97 6.75
C ASN A 227 2.65 -18.18 7.01
N ALA A 228 2.12 -18.35 8.23
CA ALA A 228 1.21 -19.45 8.56
C ALA A 228 -0.09 -19.36 7.75
N TRP A 229 -0.63 -18.15 7.58
CA TRP A 229 -1.87 -17.93 6.82
C TRP A 229 -1.71 -18.21 5.33
N LEU A 230 -0.58 -17.82 4.72
CA LEU A 230 -0.30 -18.10 3.31
C LEU A 230 -0.08 -19.60 3.09
N ALA A 231 0.68 -20.28 3.96
CA ALA A 231 0.95 -21.72 3.86
C ALA A 231 -0.29 -22.61 4.06
N ALA A 232 -1.31 -22.14 4.80
CA ALA A 232 -2.53 -22.91 5.07
C ALA A 232 -3.38 -23.22 3.81
N ARG A 233 -3.08 -22.61 2.66
CA ARG A 233 -3.78 -22.82 1.39
C ARG A 233 -3.09 -23.85 0.47
N GLU A 234 -1.82 -24.14 0.72
CA GLU A 234 -1.05 -25.09 -0.10
C GLU A 234 -1.37 -26.55 0.21
N ARG A 235 -2.33 -26.81 1.13
CA ARG A 235 -2.82 -28.14 1.52
C ARG A 235 -4.28 -28.33 1.11
#